data_c5da6c9edef89e29d1d2013e7a5fe623
#
_entry.id   c5da6c9edef89e29d1d2013e7a5fe623
#
_cell.length_a   1.000
_cell.length_b   1.000
_cell.length_c   1.000
_cell.angle_alpha   90.00
_cell.angle_beta   90.00
_cell.angle_gamma   90.00
#
_symmetry.space_group_name_H-M   'P 1'
#
loop_
_entity.id
_entity.type
_entity.pdbx_description
1 polymer ?
#
loop_
_entity_poly.entity_id
_entity_poly.type
_entity_poly.pdbx_seq_one_letter_code
_entity_poly.pdbx_strand_id
1 'polypeptide(L)'
;MSDPFFDTNILIDYLNGVADAAKEIGRYSDKAISLITWMEVMAGADPHEEAVIKGFLAQFELLPIDSAVAAEAVAIRRTRKVKLPE
;
A
#
# COMPACT_ATOMS: atom_id res chain seq x y z
N MET A 1 10.51 3.71 -17.85
CA MET A 1 9.16 3.44 -17.34
C MET A 1 9.22 3.30 -15.82
N SER A 2 8.35 3.98 -15.13
CA SER A 2 8.36 3.93 -13.66
C SER A 2 7.79 2.59 -13.17
N ASP A 3 8.22 2.16 -11.99
CA ASP A 3 7.71 0.95 -11.38
C ASP A 3 6.22 1.10 -11.04
N PRO A 4 5.48 -0.03 -11.05
CA PRO A 4 4.08 0.02 -10.61
C PRO A 4 3.98 0.55 -9.18
N PHE A 5 3.03 1.44 -8.97
CA PHE A 5 2.79 2.09 -7.70
C PHE A 5 1.49 1.56 -7.11
N PHE A 6 1.57 0.93 -5.96
CA PHE A 6 0.41 0.32 -5.33
C PHE A 6 -0.13 1.17 -4.20
N ASP A 7 -1.45 1.21 -4.06
CA ASP A 7 -2.09 1.94 -2.99
C ASP A 7 -2.32 1.04 -1.77
N THR A 8 -2.76 1.67 -0.69
CA THR A 8 -2.99 0.99 0.57
C THR A 8 -4.04 -0.13 0.45
N ASN A 9 -5.08 0.10 -0.34
CA ASN A 9 -6.20 -0.86 -0.39
C ASN A 9 -5.80 -2.19 -1.02
N ILE A 10 -4.99 -2.18 -2.08
CA ILE A 10 -4.57 -3.44 -2.70
C ILE A 10 -3.65 -4.22 -1.77
N LEU A 11 -2.82 -3.51 -0.98
CA LEU A 11 -1.95 -4.18 -0.02
C LEU A 11 -2.76 -4.80 1.11
N ILE A 12 -3.77 -4.10 1.60
CA ILE A 12 -4.65 -4.63 2.62
C ILE A 12 -5.43 -5.85 2.09
N ASP A 13 -5.92 -5.77 0.87
CA ASP A 13 -6.60 -6.90 0.23
C ASP A 13 -5.68 -8.12 0.14
N TYR A 14 -4.43 -7.90 -0.27
CA TYR A 14 -3.44 -8.97 -0.32
C TYR A 14 -3.25 -9.61 1.05
N LEU A 15 -3.09 -8.79 2.08
CA LEU A 15 -2.87 -9.28 3.44
C LEU A 15 -4.10 -10.00 3.99
N ASN A 16 -5.28 -9.66 3.50
CA ASN A 16 -6.54 -10.34 3.86
C ASN A 16 -6.82 -11.57 3.01
N GLY A 17 -5.91 -11.94 2.14
CA GLY A 17 -6.03 -13.18 1.37
C GLY A 17 -6.85 -13.07 0.09
N VAL A 18 -7.09 -11.85 -0.41
CA VAL A 18 -7.82 -11.66 -1.66
C VAL A 18 -6.96 -12.10 -2.84
N ALA A 19 -7.41 -13.14 -3.57
CA ALA A 19 -6.63 -13.74 -4.65
C ALA A 19 -6.30 -12.77 -5.77
N ASP A 20 -7.24 -11.90 -6.13
CA ASP A 20 -7.00 -10.94 -7.21
C ASP A 20 -5.91 -9.94 -6.86
N ALA A 21 -5.84 -9.53 -5.59
CA ALA A 21 -4.76 -8.65 -5.12
C ALA A 21 -3.41 -9.36 -5.22
N ALA A 22 -3.35 -10.62 -4.84
CA ALA A 22 -2.12 -11.41 -4.94
C ALA A 22 -1.65 -11.54 -6.39
N LYS A 23 -2.58 -11.76 -7.31
CA LYS A 23 -2.25 -11.82 -8.75
C LYS A 23 -1.71 -10.50 -9.25
N GLU A 24 -2.35 -9.41 -8.87
CA GLU A 24 -1.94 -8.08 -9.33
C GLU A 24 -0.55 -7.72 -8.83
N ILE A 25 -0.30 -7.93 -7.55
CA ILE A 25 1.01 -7.64 -6.96
C ILE A 25 2.08 -8.57 -7.55
N GLY A 26 1.74 -9.82 -7.77
CA GLY A 26 2.67 -10.82 -8.29
C GLY A 26 3.08 -10.64 -9.75
N ARG A 27 2.37 -9.78 -10.50
CA ARG A 27 2.71 -9.52 -11.90
C ARG A 27 4.03 -8.80 -12.09
N TYR A 28 4.50 -8.11 -11.07
CA TYR A 28 5.63 -7.22 -11.21
C TYR A 28 6.77 -7.65 -10.31
N SER A 29 7.96 -7.66 -10.86
CA SER A 29 9.18 -7.94 -10.08
C SER A 29 9.62 -6.68 -9.32
N ASP A 30 9.42 -5.51 -9.94
CA ASP A 30 9.76 -4.22 -9.32
C ASP A 30 8.46 -3.50 -8.97
N LYS A 31 8.34 -3.10 -7.72
CA LYS A 31 7.11 -2.52 -7.18
C LYS A 31 7.46 -1.38 -6.24
N ALA A 32 6.60 -0.38 -6.17
CA ALA A 32 6.81 0.77 -5.30
C ALA A 32 5.56 1.09 -4.49
N ILE A 33 5.77 1.61 -3.31
CA ILE A 33 4.71 2.16 -2.47
C ILE A 33 5.21 3.48 -1.88
N SER A 34 4.26 4.34 -1.48
CA SER A 34 4.64 5.56 -0.78
C SER A 34 4.91 5.29 0.69
N LEU A 35 5.67 6.15 1.32
CA LEU A 35 5.85 6.10 2.76
C LEU A 35 4.52 6.22 3.48
N ILE A 36 3.58 6.99 2.94
CA ILE A 36 2.22 7.11 3.50
C ILE A 36 1.55 5.74 3.52
N THR A 37 1.60 5.01 2.41
CA THR A 37 1.03 3.67 2.33
C THR A 37 1.68 2.74 3.35
N TRP A 38 3.00 2.77 3.45
CA TRP A 38 3.72 1.97 4.44
C TRP A 38 3.21 2.25 5.85
N MET A 39 3.07 3.53 6.18
CA MET A 39 2.59 3.95 7.50
C MET A 39 1.16 3.48 7.76
N GLU A 40 0.28 3.59 6.76
CA GLU A 40 -1.11 3.18 6.91
C GLU A 40 -1.25 1.67 7.12
N VAL A 41 -0.49 0.88 6.36
CA VAL A 41 -0.51 -0.58 6.51
C VAL A 41 0.04 -0.98 7.87
N MET A 42 1.16 -0.39 8.27
CA MET A 42 1.77 -0.70 9.57
C MET A 42 0.90 -0.29 10.74
N ALA A 43 0.19 0.85 10.60
CA ALA A 43 -0.70 1.32 11.67
C ALA A 43 -1.86 0.35 11.92
N GLY A 44 -2.29 -0.37 10.88
CA GLY A 44 -3.35 -1.36 11.00
C GLY A 44 -2.87 -2.76 11.36
N ALA A 45 -1.57 -2.96 11.48
CA ALA A 45 -0.99 -4.28 11.72
C ALA A 45 -1.18 -4.71 13.17
N ASP A 46 -1.57 -5.98 13.35
CA ASP A 46 -1.57 -6.60 14.67
C ASP A 46 -0.11 -6.76 15.13
N PRO A 47 0.21 -6.49 16.39
CA PRO A 47 1.58 -6.67 16.88
C PRO A 47 2.19 -8.04 16.60
N HIS A 48 1.36 -9.10 16.61
CA HIS A 48 1.84 -10.45 16.31
C HIS A 48 2.21 -10.65 14.86
N GLU A 49 1.69 -9.82 13.97
CA GLU A 49 1.92 -9.91 12.53
C GLU A 49 2.91 -8.88 12.02
N GLU A 50 3.36 -7.99 12.88
CA GLU A 50 4.17 -6.84 12.48
C GLU A 50 5.43 -7.23 11.71
N ALA A 51 6.14 -8.25 12.19
CA ALA A 51 7.37 -8.70 11.53
C ALA A 51 7.10 -9.27 10.14
N VAL A 52 6.02 -10.02 10.00
CA VAL A 52 5.63 -10.61 8.71
C VAL A 52 5.25 -9.51 7.72
N ILE A 53 4.48 -8.54 8.19
CA ILE A 53 4.03 -7.43 7.34
C ILE A 53 5.22 -6.57 6.91
N LYS A 54 6.15 -6.28 7.83
CA LYS A 54 7.38 -5.57 7.47
C LYS A 54 8.18 -6.32 6.39
N GLY A 55 8.28 -7.63 6.51
CA GLY A 55 8.95 -8.44 5.51
C GLY A 55 8.28 -8.35 4.15
N PHE A 56 6.96 -8.36 4.13
CA PHE A 56 6.21 -8.18 2.90
C PHE A 56 6.45 -6.80 2.29
N LEU A 57 6.36 -5.75 3.09
CA LEU A 57 6.54 -4.38 2.61
C LEU A 57 7.98 -4.11 2.15
N ALA A 58 8.95 -4.86 2.66
CA ALA A 58 10.34 -4.72 2.25
C ALA A 58 10.60 -5.09 0.79
N GLN A 59 9.67 -5.76 0.14
CA GLN A 59 9.77 -6.08 -1.28
C GLN A 59 9.50 -4.88 -2.18
N PHE A 60 8.96 -3.81 -1.63
CA PHE A 60 8.57 -2.64 -2.39
C PHE A 60 9.63 -1.55 -2.24
N GLU A 61 9.85 -0.82 -3.33
CA GLU A 61 10.62 0.41 -3.23
C GLU A 61 9.79 1.44 -2.48
N LEU A 62 10.38 2.03 -1.45
CA LEU A 62 9.68 2.99 -0.60
C LEU A 62 9.96 4.41 -1.12
N LEU A 63 8.91 5.07 -1.59
CA LEU A 63 9.01 6.42 -2.10
C LEU A 63 8.76 7.43 -0.98
N PRO A 64 9.61 8.46 -0.88
CA PRO A 64 9.45 9.45 0.18
C PRO A 64 8.18 10.27 -0.01
N ILE A 65 7.71 10.89 1.05
CA ILE A 65 6.57 11.81 0.99
C ILE A 65 7.07 13.10 0.34
N ASP A 66 6.45 13.44 -0.79
CA ASP A 66 6.64 14.74 -1.43
C ASP A 66 5.28 15.25 -1.89
N SER A 67 5.24 16.43 -2.49
CA SER A 67 3.96 17.02 -2.89
C SER A 67 3.23 16.19 -3.93
N ALA A 68 3.94 15.52 -4.84
CA ALA A 68 3.32 14.67 -5.84
C ALA A 68 2.71 13.42 -5.21
N VAL A 69 3.43 12.79 -4.28
CA VAL A 69 2.94 11.62 -3.56
C VAL A 69 1.74 11.99 -2.70
N ALA A 70 1.80 13.14 -2.03
CA ALA A 70 0.70 13.61 -1.21
C ALA A 70 -0.56 13.88 -2.05
N ALA A 71 -0.39 14.48 -3.22
CA ALA A 71 -1.51 14.73 -4.12
C ALA A 71 -2.12 13.42 -4.62
N GLU A 72 -1.31 12.43 -4.94
CA GLU A 72 -1.75 11.12 -5.35
C GLU A 72 -2.57 10.44 -4.25
N ALA A 73 -2.08 10.50 -3.02
CA ALA A 73 -2.78 9.91 -1.88
C ALA A 73 -4.15 10.54 -1.67
N VAL A 74 -4.24 11.86 -1.78
CA VAL A 74 -5.52 12.58 -1.66
C VAL A 74 -6.47 12.17 -2.79
N ALA A 75 -5.97 12.10 -4.02
CA ALA A 75 -6.78 11.72 -5.17
C ALA A 75 -7.35 10.31 -5.01
N ILE A 76 -6.56 9.36 -4.54
CA ILE A 76 -6.98 8.00 -4.32
C ILE A 76 -8.11 7.96 -3.29
N ARG A 77 -7.94 8.65 -2.17
CA ARG A 77 -8.96 8.69 -1.12
C ARG A 77 -10.26 9.30 -1.62
N ARG A 78 -10.18 10.36 -2.39
CA ARG A 78 -11.38 11.00 -2.96
C ARG A 78 -12.11 10.10 -3.93
N THR A 79 -11.36 9.42 -4.78
CA THR A 79 -11.93 8.50 -5.78
C THR A 79 -12.68 7.37 -5.11
N ARG A 80 -12.14 6.84 -4.02
CA ARG A 80 -12.72 5.70 -3.33
C ARG A 80 -13.83 6.10 -2.37
N LYS A 81 -14.00 7.38 -2.13
CA LYS A 81 -15.02 7.90 -1.20
C LYS A 81 -14.97 7.16 0.12
N VAL A 82 -13.78 7.02 0.65
CA VAL A 82 -13.60 6.41 1.94
C VAL A 82 -14.43 7.21 2.93
N LYS A 83 -15.43 6.57 3.52
CA LYS A 83 -16.19 7.22 4.57
C LYS A 83 -15.29 7.32 5.76
N LEU A 84 -14.93 8.55 6.09
CA LEU A 84 -14.22 8.77 7.32
C LEU A 84 -15.13 8.41 8.47
N PRO A 85 -14.62 7.74 9.49
CA PRO A 85 -15.43 7.52 10.68
C PRO A 85 -15.84 8.86 11.24
N GLU A 86 -17.09 8.97 11.54
CA GLU A 86 -17.63 10.19 12.12
C GLU A 86 -17.10 10.38 13.53
#